data_16a01057de693f00376f63cdcdd38039
#
_entry.id   16a01057de693f00376f63cdcdd38039
#
_cell.length_a   1.000
_cell.length_b   1.000
_cell.length_c   1.000
_cell.angle_alpha   90.00
_cell.angle_beta   90.00
_cell.angle_gamma   90.00
#
_symmetry.space_group_name_H-M   'P 1'
#
loop_
_entity.id
_entity.type
_entity.pdbx_description
1 polymer ?
#
loop_
_entity_poly.entity_id
_entity_poly.type
_entity_poly.pdbx_seq_one_letter_code
_entity_poly.pdbx_strand_id
1 'polypeptide(L)'
;MLWLFRFFSVWPLAALHALGGALGWLVWALSPRYRAQFRAHVAQAGLPFQLARPAIAEAGRFVAELPKLWLRPQNQSCLGNVRIEGQAHAEQAVSHGKGVIFFGAHCGSFELGPQALAELYGPITAIYRPARQAWLASLEQMARNRPQLNVLPASLSSIRLMHKTLKANQAVALLPDQVPPEGLGVWAPFFGKPAYTMTLAARLALQSGAALLPVTCERMPKGQGYFLKIWPALADLQADGAADQPRAELLHAVTRINQALEALVLSQPGQYLWGYARYKTPRKDAV
;
A
#
# COMPACT_ATOMS: atom_id res chain seq x y z
N MET A 1 5.02 -18.82 -18.62
CA MET A 1 5.01 -18.05 -17.34
C MET A 1 3.74 -18.27 -16.53
N LEU A 2 2.51 -18.19 -17.14
CA LEU A 2 1.24 -18.43 -16.41
C LEU A 2 1.16 -19.81 -15.73
N TRP A 3 1.72 -20.85 -16.34
CA TRP A 3 1.77 -22.20 -15.77
C TRP A 3 2.54 -22.28 -14.46
N LEU A 4 3.61 -21.49 -14.31
CA LEU A 4 4.35 -21.37 -13.03
C LEU A 4 3.50 -20.74 -11.93
N PHE A 5 2.73 -19.67 -12.27
CA PHE A 5 1.79 -19.07 -11.32
C PHE A 5 0.73 -20.09 -10.88
N ARG A 6 0.16 -20.86 -11.82
CA ARG A 6 -0.81 -21.91 -11.49
C ARG A 6 -0.19 -23.01 -10.62
N PHE A 7 1.04 -23.42 -10.91
CA PHE A 7 1.74 -24.43 -10.12
C PHE A 7 1.94 -23.94 -8.66
N PHE A 8 2.43 -22.72 -8.47
CA PHE A 8 2.64 -22.19 -7.13
C PHE A 8 1.35 -21.78 -6.39
N SER A 9 0.27 -21.48 -7.10
CA SER A 9 -0.97 -21.03 -6.47
C SER A 9 -1.62 -22.09 -5.55
N VAL A 10 -1.39 -23.37 -5.83
CA VAL A 10 -1.93 -24.48 -5.01
C VAL A 10 -1.04 -24.86 -3.82
N TRP A 11 0.18 -24.31 -3.74
CA TRP A 11 1.10 -24.61 -2.65
C TRP A 11 0.60 -24.09 -1.30
N PRO A 12 0.91 -24.78 -0.18
CA PRO A 12 0.67 -24.23 1.16
C PRO A 12 1.40 -22.90 1.35
N LEU A 13 0.74 -21.94 2.01
CA LEU A 13 1.31 -20.60 2.24
C LEU A 13 2.68 -20.66 2.96
N ALA A 14 2.82 -21.58 3.92
CA ALA A 14 4.09 -21.79 4.64
C ALA A 14 5.24 -22.19 3.70
N ALA A 15 4.98 -23.05 2.70
CA ALA A 15 5.99 -23.47 1.72
C ALA A 15 6.37 -22.30 0.79
N LEU A 16 5.38 -21.52 0.33
CA LEU A 16 5.62 -20.29 -0.45
C LEU A 16 6.45 -19.28 0.33
N HIS A 17 6.13 -19.09 1.61
CA HIS A 17 6.88 -18.17 2.47
C HIS A 17 8.31 -18.67 2.77
N ALA A 18 8.52 -19.97 2.91
CA ALA A 18 9.86 -20.53 3.07
C ALA A 18 10.72 -20.30 1.82
N LEU A 19 10.17 -20.65 0.64
CA LEU A 19 10.82 -20.41 -0.65
C LEU A 19 11.10 -18.93 -0.88
N GLY A 20 10.08 -18.08 -0.70
CA GLY A 20 10.20 -16.64 -0.86
C GLY A 20 11.24 -16.03 0.07
N GLY A 21 11.26 -16.47 1.34
CA GLY A 21 12.26 -16.02 2.30
C GLY A 21 13.69 -16.37 1.87
N ALA A 22 13.92 -17.58 1.36
CA ALA A 22 15.23 -18.00 0.82
C ALA A 22 15.62 -17.14 -0.39
N LEU A 23 14.68 -16.87 -1.31
CA LEU A 23 14.92 -15.99 -2.47
C LEU A 23 15.22 -14.55 -2.06
N GLY A 24 14.56 -14.02 -1.03
CA GLY A 24 14.86 -12.70 -0.47
C GLY A 24 16.29 -12.60 0.03
N TRP A 25 16.77 -13.60 0.76
CA TRP A 25 18.15 -13.68 1.21
C TRP A 25 19.14 -13.88 0.06
N LEU A 26 18.79 -14.65 -0.97
CA LEU A 26 19.61 -14.80 -2.16
C LEU A 26 19.79 -13.46 -2.88
N VAL A 27 18.71 -12.69 -3.09
CA VAL A 27 18.78 -11.34 -3.68
C VAL A 27 19.65 -10.42 -2.82
N TRP A 28 19.51 -10.48 -1.50
CA TRP A 28 20.36 -9.75 -0.57
C TRP A 28 21.83 -10.11 -0.74
N ALA A 29 22.17 -11.38 -0.87
CA ALA A 29 23.55 -11.82 -1.05
C ALA A 29 24.15 -11.36 -2.39
N LEU A 30 23.35 -11.40 -3.47
CA LEU A 30 23.82 -11.15 -4.84
C LEU A 30 23.78 -9.67 -5.24
N SER A 31 23.02 -8.81 -4.56
CA SER A 31 22.85 -7.40 -4.97
C SER A 31 23.45 -6.42 -3.96
N PRO A 32 24.71 -5.96 -4.16
CA PRO A 32 25.31 -4.92 -3.32
C PRO A 32 24.51 -3.61 -3.31
N ARG A 33 23.95 -3.23 -4.46
CA ARG A 33 23.13 -2.02 -4.60
C ARG A 33 21.86 -2.10 -3.74
N TYR A 34 21.16 -3.23 -3.75
CA TYR A 34 19.99 -3.46 -2.91
C TYR A 34 20.34 -3.36 -1.43
N ARG A 35 21.45 -4.01 -1.01
CA ARG A 35 21.94 -3.94 0.39
C ARG A 35 22.27 -2.52 0.83
N ALA A 36 23.00 -1.78 0.00
CA ALA A 36 23.38 -0.41 0.32
C ALA A 36 22.16 0.49 0.49
N GLN A 37 21.20 0.42 -0.44
CA GLN A 37 19.96 1.18 -0.40
C GLN A 37 19.10 0.83 0.81
N PHE A 38 18.89 -0.46 1.07
CA PHE A 38 18.16 -0.95 2.24
C PHE A 38 18.76 -0.40 3.55
N ARG A 39 20.07 -0.55 3.73
CA ARG A 39 20.76 -0.06 4.94
C ARG A 39 20.66 1.45 5.09
N ALA A 40 20.81 2.20 4.00
CA ALA A 40 20.70 3.66 4.00
C ALA A 40 19.28 4.10 4.42
N HIS A 41 18.23 3.43 3.96
CA HIS A 41 16.84 3.76 4.33
C HIS A 41 16.53 3.40 5.78
N VAL A 42 17.01 2.25 6.27
CA VAL A 42 16.87 1.86 7.69
C VAL A 42 17.60 2.85 8.61
N ALA A 43 18.82 3.24 8.26
CA ALA A 43 19.57 4.24 9.00
C ALA A 43 18.88 5.62 8.97
N GLN A 44 18.32 6.03 7.81
CA GLN A 44 17.54 7.26 7.68
C GLN A 44 16.31 7.27 8.59
N ALA A 45 15.69 6.12 8.82
CA ALA A 45 14.57 5.97 9.74
C ALA A 45 14.99 5.92 11.23
N GLY A 46 16.28 6.01 11.53
CA GLY A 46 16.81 5.92 12.89
C GLY A 46 16.67 4.54 13.52
N LEU A 47 16.47 3.50 12.73
CA LEU A 47 16.20 2.15 13.24
C LEU A 47 17.47 1.30 13.35
N PRO A 48 17.62 0.50 14.43
CA PRO A 48 18.58 -0.57 14.47
C PRO A 48 18.32 -1.57 13.33
N PHE A 49 19.37 -1.95 12.60
CA PHE A 49 19.26 -2.87 11.46
C PHE A 49 18.56 -4.19 11.80
N GLN A 50 18.73 -4.68 13.03
CA GLN A 50 18.13 -5.93 13.52
C GLN A 50 16.60 -5.94 13.43
N LEU A 51 15.96 -4.79 13.66
CA LEU A 51 14.50 -4.66 13.57
C LEU A 51 13.99 -4.74 12.13
N ALA A 52 14.76 -4.19 11.18
CA ALA A 52 14.42 -4.22 9.76
C ALA A 52 14.91 -5.49 9.04
N ARG A 53 15.87 -6.24 9.62
CA ARG A 53 16.48 -7.43 9.00
C ARG A 53 15.46 -8.45 8.48
N PRO A 54 14.36 -8.77 9.17
CA PRO A 54 13.34 -9.69 8.65
C PRO A 54 12.76 -9.27 7.30
N ALA A 55 12.71 -7.98 6.99
CA ALA A 55 12.18 -7.45 5.72
C ALA A 55 12.95 -7.95 4.49
N ILE A 56 14.17 -8.45 4.65
CA ILE A 56 14.94 -9.10 3.58
C ILE A 56 14.21 -10.35 3.09
N ALA A 57 13.80 -11.21 4.00
CA ALA A 57 13.02 -12.41 3.68
C ALA A 57 11.58 -12.04 3.26
N GLU A 58 10.98 -11.05 3.91
CA GLU A 58 9.60 -10.62 3.65
C GLU A 58 9.41 -10.06 2.23
N ALA A 59 10.42 -9.37 1.68
CA ALA A 59 10.38 -8.93 0.27
C ALA A 59 10.26 -10.12 -0.71
N GLY A 60 10.92 -11.22 -0.44
CA GLY A 60 10.79 -12.45 -1.23
C GLY A 60 9.48 -13.19 -0.96
N ARG A 61 9.01 -13.23 0.29
CA ARG A 61 7.71 -13.82 0.67
C ARG A 61 6.55 -13.12 -0.04
N PHE A 62 6.61 -11.79 -0.12
CA PHE A 62 5.64 -11.00 -0.88
C PHE A 62 5.52 -11.49 -2.33
N VAL A 63 6.63 -11.65 -3.04
CA VAL A 63 6.62 -12.13 -4.42
C VAL A 63 6.11 -13.57 -4.53
N ALA A 64 6.53 -14.44 -3.60
CA ALA A 64 6.16 -15.85 -3.61
C ALA A 64 4.68 -16.12 -3.31
N GLU A 65 3.99 -15.25 -2.56
CA GLU A 65 2.56 -15.40 -2.26
C GLU A 65 1.65 -14.90 -3.37
N LEU A 66 2.13 -14.04 -4.31
CA LEU A 66 1.31 -13.46 -5.37
C LEU A 66 0.53 -14.51 -6.19
N PRO A 67 1.11 -15.65 -6.61
CA PRO A 67 0.35 -16.66 -7.33
C PRO A 67 -0.89 -17.15 -6.57
N LYS A 68 -0.77 -17.36 -5.27
CA LYS A 68 -1.88 -17.81 -4.42
C LYS A 68 -2.94 -16.73 -4.23
N LEU A 69 -2.54 -15.49 -4.03
CA LEU A 69 -3.46 -14.35 -3.86
C LEU A 69 -4.18 -14.01 -5.18
N TRP A 70 -3.44 -13.97 -6.27
CA TRP A 70 -3.97 -13.54 -7.57
C TRP A 70 -4.84 -14.58 -8.26
N LEU A 71 -4.52 -15.87 -8.12
CA LEU A 71 -5.28 -16.98 -8.73
C LEU A 71 -6.30 -17.61 -7.78
N ARG A 72 -6.53 -17.00 -6.61
CA ARG A 72 -7.64 -17.42 -5.73
C ARG A 72 -8.97 -17.32 -6.48
N PRO A 73 -9.85 -18.33 -6.41
CA PRO A 73 -11.18 -18.28 -7.04
C PRO A 73 -11.95 -17.03 -6.63
N GLN A 74 -12.70 -16.44 -7.57
CA GLN A 74 -13.44 -15.19 -7.34
C GLN A 74 -14.51 -15.29 -6.25
N ASN A 75 -15.09 -16.47 -6.07
CA ASN A 75 -16.11 -16.79 -5.07
C ASN A 75 -15.54 -17.25 -3.72
N GLN A 76 -14.22 -17.35 -3.60
CA GLN A 76 -13.57 -17.74 -2.35
C GLN A 76 -13.20 -16.50 -1.54
N SER A 77 -13.69 -16.40 -0.30
CA SER A 77 -13.32 -15.34 0.63
C SER A 77 -11.81 -15.39 0.98
N CYS A 78 -11.20 -14.23 1.15
CA CYS A 78 -9.85 -14.12 1.71
C CYS A 78 -9.85 -14.06 3.23
N LEU A 79 -11.01 -13.79 3.86
CA LEU A 79 -11.10 -13.50 5.30
C LEU A 79 -10.86 -14.71 6.18
N GLY A 80 -11.00 -15.94 5.67
CA GLY A 80 -10.83 -17.17 6.46
C GLY A 80 -9.46 -17.32 7.14
N ASN A 81 -8.43 -16.64 6.62
CA ASN A 81 -7.09 -16.63 7.19
C ASN A 81 -6.62 -15.21 7.56
N VAL A 82 -7.56 -14.28 7.79
CA VAL A 82 -7.26 -12.89 8.14
C VAL A 82 -7.82 -12.59 9.53
N ARG A 83 -6.93 -12.30 10.48
CA ARG A 83 -7.30 -11.69 11.75
C ARG A 83 -7.46 -10.19 11.54
N ILE A 84 -8.51 -9.59 12.12
CA ILE A 84 -8.84 -8.18 11.90
C ILE A 84 -8.88 -7.45 13.23
N GLU A 85 -8.33 -6.23 13.26
CA GLU A 85 -8.36 -5.32 14.39
C GLU A 85 -8.71 -3.90 13.92
N GLY A 86 -9.43 -3.14 14.73
CA GLY A 86 -9.76 -1.73 14.47
C GLY A 86 -10.97 -1.52 13.56
N GLN A 87 -11.86 -2.50 13.40
CA GLN A 87 -13.09 -2.39 12.60
C GLN A 87 -13.95 -1.19 13.01
N ALA A 88 -14.02 -0.89 14.31
CA ALA A 88 -14.76 0.26 14.82
C ALA A 88 -14.32 1.60 14.20
N HIS A 89 -13.04 1.75 13.85
CA HIS A 89 -12.55 2.97 13.18
C HIS A 89 -13.14 3.13 11.78
N ALA A 90 -13.23 2.02 11.02
CA ALA A 90 -13.84 2.04 9.70
C ALA A 90 -15.36 2.25 9.77
N GLU A 91 -16.04 1.58 10.69
CA GLU A 91 -17.48 1.73 10.91
C GLU A 91 -17.85 3.17 11.28
N GLN A 92 -17.07 3.78 12.18
CA GLN A 92 -17.22 5.19 12.53
C GLN A 92 -17.01 6.10 11.31
N ALA A 93 -15.96 5.86 10.52
CA ALA A 93 -15.70 6.67 9.31
C ALA A 93 -16.82 6.54 8.27
N VAL A 94 -17.32 5.32 8.03
CA VAL A 94 -18.46 5.06 7.12
C VAL A 94 -19.73 5.77 7.59
N SER A 95 -20.00 5.79 8.90
CA SER A 95 -21.21 6.44 9.46
C SER A 95 -21.24 7.95 9.24
N HIS A 96 -20.10 8.61 8.98
CA HIS A 96 -20.05 10.03 8.65
C HIS A 96 -20.59 10.37 7.24
N GLY A 97 -20.80 9.39 6.37
CA GLY A 97 -21.46 9.58 5.07
C GLY A 97 -20.64 10.32 4.02
N LYS A 98 -19.32 10.48 4.19
CA LYS A 98 -18.43 11.22 3.29
C LYS A 98 -17.47 10.32 2.49
N GLY A 99 -17.67 9.00 2.56
CA GLY A 99 -16.74 8.00 2.02
C GLY A 99 -15.49 7.84 2.88
N VAL A 100 -14.70 6.83 2.53
CA VAL A 100 -13.49 6.45 3.29
C VAL A 100 -12.31 6.29 2.35
N ILE A 101 -11.14 6.77 2.76
CA ILE A 101 -9.88 6.58 2.07
C ILE A 101 -9.00 5.69 2.94
N PHE A 102 -8.88 4.42 2.58
CA PHE A 102 -7.88 3.54 3.19
C PHE A 102 -6.52 3.80 2.53
N PHE A 103 -5.49 3.97 3.35
CA PHE A 103 -4.14 4.11 2.81
C PHE A 103 -3.13 3.34 3.65
N GLY A 104 -2.04 2.92 3.02
CA GLY A 104 -0.99 2.16 3.69
C GLY A 104 0.37 2.35 3.04
N ALA A 105 1.37 1.68 3.59
CA ALA A 105 2.69 1.56 3.01
C ALA A 105 2.82 0.22 2.27
N HIS A 106 3.82 0.09 1.38
CA HIS A 106 4.23 -1.21 0.83
C HIS A 106 4.89 -2.06 1.93
N CYS A 107 4.07 -2.46 2.89
CA CYS A 107 4.42 -3.22 4.08
C CYS A 107 3.53 -4.45 4.18
N GLY A 108 4.10 -5.59 4.52
CA GLY A 108 3.35 -6.83 4.64
C GLY A 108 2.70 -7.27 3.33
N SER A 109 1.51 -7.86 3.42
CA SER A 109 0.72 -8.32 2.27
C SER A 109 -0.21 -7.23 1.75
N PHE A 110 0.36 -6.15 1.25
CA PHE A 110 -0.40 -5.00 0.73
C PHE A 110 -1.27 -5.33 -0.50
N GLU A 111 -1.06 -6.46 -1.17
CA GLU A 111 -1.95 -6.98 -2.22
C GLU A 111 -3.22 -7.63 -1.65
N LEU A 112 -3.15 -8.21 -0.45
CA LEU A 112 -4.31 -8.81 0.21
C LEU A 112 -5.16 -7.75 0.94
N GLY A 113 -4.52 -6.74 1.51
CA GLY A 113 -5.20 -5.71 2.30
C GLY A 113 -6.43 -5.11 1.60
N PRO A 114 -6.32 -4.57 0.38
CA PRO A 114 -7.47 -4.03 -0.35
C PRO A 114 -8.56 -5.08 -0.65
N GLN A 115 -8.20 -6.36 -0.85
CA GLN A 115 -9.17 -7.43 -1.07
C GLN A 115 -9.97 -7.72 0.21
N ALA A 116 -9.30 -7.79 1.35
CA ALA A 116 -9.94 -8.00 2.65
C ALA A 116 -10.85 -6.82 3.02
N LEU A 117 -10.37 -5.58 2.82
CA LEU A 117 -11.18 -4.38 3.05
C LEU A 117 -12.41 -4.33 2.15
N ALA A 118 -12.29 -4.77 0.88
CA ALA A 118 -13.42 -4.81 -0.04
C ALA A 118 -14.47 -5.86 0.35
N GLU A 119 -14.05 -7.00 0.87
CA GLU A 119 -14.98 -8.00 1.41
C GLU A 119 -15.71 -7.50 2.68
N LEU A 120 -15.07 -6.63 3.47
CA LEU A 120 -15.63 -6.08 4.72
C LEU A 120 -16.51 -4.84 4.48
N TYR A 121 -16.04 -3.93 3.62
CA TYR A 121 -16.60 -2.57 3.50
C TYR A 121 -16.89 -2.16 2.05
N GLY A 122 -16.71 -3.05 1.07
CA GLY A 122 -16.85 -2.73 -0.36
C GLY A 122 -18.16 -2.03 -0.70
N PRO A 123 -18.25 -1.46 -1.91
CA PRO A 123 -17.23 -1.51 -2.98
C PRO A 123 -16.06 -0.53 -2.75
N ILE A 124 -14.87 -0.97 -3.13
CA ILE A 124 -13.62 -0.17 -3.07
C ILE A 124 -13.08 0.07 -4.48
N THR A 125 -12.67 1.31 -4.76
CA THR A 125 -11.90 1.64 -5.96
C THR A 125 -10.44 1.91 -5.58
N ALA A 126 -9.51 1.24 -6.25
CA ALA A 126 -8.07 1.44 -6.10
C ALA A 126 -7.41 1.73 -7.45
N ILE A 127 -6.24 2.34 -7.42
CA ILE A 127 -5.43 2.55 -8.63
C ILE A 127 -4.07 1.87 -8.50
N TYR A 128 -3.54 1.44 -9.63
CA TYR A 128 -2.21 0.84 -9.71
C TYR A 128 -1.46 1.32 -10.95
N ARG A 129 -0.16 1.13 -10.96
CA ARG A 129 0.67 1.33 -12.14
C ARG A 129 0.88 -0.03 -12.82
N PRO A 130 0.38 -0.24 -14.04
CA PRO A 130 0.52 -1.51 -14.75
C PRO A 130 1.98 -1.92 -14.93
N ALA A 131 2.25 -3.23 -14.88
CA ALA A 131 3.55 -3.78 -15.22
C ALA A 131 3.91 -3.45 -16.68
N ARG A 132 5.21 -3.25 -16.93
CA ARG A 132 5.70 -2.96 -18.28
C ARG A 132 5.57 -4.14 -19.25
N GLN A 133 5.60 -5.37 -18.73
CA GLN A 133 5.43 -6.58 -19.52
C GLN A 133 3.94 -6.84 -19.74
N ALA A 134 3.50 -6.90 -20.99
CA ALA A 134 2.08 -7.07 -21.36
C ALA A 134 1.43 -8.31 -20.73
N TRP A 135 2.14 -9.46 -20.69
CA TRP A 135 1.62 -10.68 -20.08
C TRP A 135 1.36 -10.53 -18.56
N LEU A 136 2.23 -9.77 -17.87
CA LEU A 136 2.09 -9.51 -16.44
C LEU A 136 0.99 -8.48 -16.17
N ALA A 137 0.89 -7.44 -16.99
CA ALA A 137 -0.17 -6.44 -16.90
C ALA A 137 -1.57 -7.06 -17.06
N SER A 138 -1.73 -7.98 -18.01
CA SER A 138 -2.99 -8.73 -18.21
C SER A 138 -3.33 -9.61 -17.00
N LEU A 139 -2.31 -10.28 -16.44
CA LEU A 139 -2.50 -11.10 -15.25
C LEU A 139 -2.84 -10.23 -14.02
N GLU A 140 -2.15 -9.11 -13.82
CA GLU A 140 -2.44 -8.16 -12.74
C GLU A 140 -3.88 -7.64 -12.81
N GLN A 141 -4.33 -7.24 -13.99
CA GLN A 141 -5.69 -6.72 -14.17
C GLN A 141 -6.75 -7.77 -13.83
N MET A 142 -6.58 -9.00 -14.31
CA MET A 142 -7.49 -10.10 -14.02
C MET A 142 -7.49 -10.48 -12.54
N ALA A 143 -6.33 -10.47 -11.91
CA ALA A 143 -6.12 -10.93 -10.54
C ALA A 143 -6.61 -9.93 -9.48
N ARG A 144 -6.44 -8.64 -9.75
CA ARG A 144 -6.78 -7.57 -8.79
C ARG A 144 -8.25 -7.22 -8.76
N ASN A 145 -8.98 -7.41 -9.87
CA ASN A 145 -10.42 -7.19 -9.88
C ASN A 145 -11.14 -8.32 -9.14
N ARG A 146 -11.91 -7.96 -8.14
CA ARG A 146 -12.72 -8.83 -7.28
C ARG A 146 -14.15 -8.29 -7.21
N PRO A 147 -15.15 -9.05 -6.79
CA PRO A 147 -16.56 -8.61 -6.81
C PRO A 147 -16.82 -7.25 -6.16
N GLN A 148 -16.09 -6.89 -5.12
CA GLN A 148 -16.22 -5.61 -4.42
C GLN A 148 -14.96 -4.73 -4.53
N LEU A 149 -13.99 -5.09 -5.38
CA LEU A 149 -12.73 -4.37 -5.55
C LEU A 149 -12.49 -4.07 -7.03
N ASN A 150 -12.56 -2.80 -7.38
CA ASN A 150 -12.27 -2.29 -8.71
C ASN A 150 -10.87 -1.65 -8.74
N VAL A 151 -9.89 -2.33 -9.33
CA VAL A 151 -8.50 -1.85 -9.42
C VAL A 151 -8.19 -1.39 -10.83
N LEU A 152 -7.92 -0.10 -10.99
CA LEU A 152 -7.78 0.56 -12.29
C LEU A 152 -6.36 1.06 -12.54
N PRO A 153 -5.90 1.10 -13.79
CA PRO A 153 -4.69 1.83 -14.15
C PRO A 153 -4.78 3.30 -13.75
N ALA A 154 -3.68 3.88 -13.25
CA ALA A 154 -3.63 5.29 -12.89
C ALA A 154 -3.86 6.18 -14.13
N SER A 155 -4.94 6.94 -14.14
CA SER A 155 -5.36 7.85 -15.21
C SER A 155 -6.29 8.94 -14.68
N LEU A 156 -6.50 9.99 -15.44
CA LEU A 156 -7.47 11.05 -15.08
C LEU A 156 -8.89 10.52 -14.91
N SER A 157 -9.30 9.55 -15.74
CA SER A 157 -10.62 8.91 -15.63
C SER A 157 -10.76 8.10 -14.34
N SER A 158 -9.70 7.37 -13.95
CA SER A 158 -9.68 6.62 -12.69
C SER A 158 -9.75 7.54 -11.47
N ILE A 159 -9.06 8.68 -11.50
CA ILE A 159 -9.14 9.69 -10.44
C ILE A 159 -10.56 10.27 -10.33
N ARG A 160 -11.20 10.58 -11.47
CA ARG A 160 -12.61 11.04 -11.48
C ARG A 160 -13.55 9.98 -10.89
N LEU A 161 -13.30 8.71 -11.19
CA LEU A 161 -14.07 7.61 -10.62
C LEU A 161 -13.88 7.52 -9.10
N MET A 162 -12.65 7.68 -8.57
CA MET A 162 -12.41 7.72 -7.13
C MET A 162 -13.20 8.85 -6.44
N HIS A 163 -13.26 10.04 -7.04
CA HIS A 163 -14.11 11.11 -6.52
C HIS A 163 -15.60 10.73 -6.51
N LYS A 164 -16.07 10.08 -7.59
CA LYS A 164 -17.46 9.60 -7.67
C LYS A 164 -17.75 8.53 -6.60
N THR A 165 -16.80 7.61 -6.38
CA THR A 165 -16.86 6.58 -5.35
C THR A 165 -17.02 7.20 -3.96
N LEU A 166 -16.19 8.18 -3.60
CA LEU A 166 -16.28 8.88 -2.31
C LEU A 166 -17.61 9.64 -2.16
N LYS A 167 -18.07 10.35 -3.20
CA LYS A 167 -19.39 11.02 -3.18
C LYS A 167 -20.57 10.08 -3.00
N ALA A 168 -20.42 8.82 -3.39
CA ALA A 168 -21.40 7.76 -3.16
C ALA A 168 -21.27 7.09 -1.77
N ASN A 169 -20.52 7.69 -0.85
CA ASN A 169 -20.21 7.14 0.48
C ASN A 169 -19.56 5.73 0.42
N GLN A 170 -18.77 5.48 -0.63
CA GLN A 170 -17.99 4.26 -0.79
C GLN A 170 -16.51 4.50 -0.48
N ALA A 171 -15.69 3.47 -0.60
CA ALA A 171 -14.29 3.57 -0.22
C ALA A 171 -13.32 3.59 -1.40
N VAL A 172 -12.16 4.21 -1.20
CA VAL A 172 -10.99 4.11 -2.08
C VAL A 172 -9.78 3.60 -1.31
N ALA A 173 -8.82 2.98 -2.02
CA ALA A 173 -7.59 2.48 -1.40
C ALA A 173 -6.36 2.97 -2.18
N LEU A 174 -5.30 3.37 -1.45
CA LEU A 174 -4.09 3.97 -1.99
C LEU A 174 -2.84 3.54 -1.20
N LEU A 175 -1.70 3.46 -1.90
CA LEU A 175 -0.37 3.29 -1.29
C LEU A 175 0.52 4.47 -1.70
N PRO A 176 0.52 5.59 -0.96
CA PRO A 176 1.18 6.83 -1.37
C PRO A 176 2.67 6.91 -1.05
N ASP A 177 3.30 5.85 -0.55
CA ASP A 177 4.71 5.80 -0.14
C ASP A 177 5.71 5.62 -1.29
N GLN A 178 5.26 5.47 -2.53
CA GLN A 178 6.14 5.43 -3.71
C GLN A 178 6.17 6.77 -4.44
N VAL A 179 7.33 7.06 -5.10
CA VAL A 179 7.57 8.30 -5.82
C VAL A 179 6.72 8.35 -7.09
N PRO A 180 5.78 9.30 -7.20
CA PRO A 180 4.96 9.48 -8.39
C PRO A 180 5.78 10.12 -9.53
N PRO A 181 5.24 10.15 -10.77
CA PRO A 181 5.77 10.99 -11.85
C PRO A 181 5.88 12.46 -11.44
N GLU A 182 6.76 13.20 -12.13
CA GLU A 182 6.90 14.65 -11.92
C GLU A 182 5.55 15.36 -12.17
N GLY A 183 5.24 16.37 -11.34
CA GLY A 183 3.95 17.09 -11.38
C GLY A 183 2.83 16.45 -10.56
N LEU A 184 2.95 15.17 -10.17
CA LEU A 184 1.91 14.46 -9.39
C LEU A 184 2.21 14.34 -7.89
N GLY A 185 3.25 15.03 -7.42
CA GLY A 185 3.69 15.01 -6.03
C GLY A 185 4.18 16.34 -5.54
N VAL A 186 4.52 16.38 -4.25
CA VAL A 186 5.23 17.48 -3.59
C VAL A 186 6.37 16.92 -2.75
N TRP A 187 7.41 17.72 -2.53
CA TRP A 187 8.47 17.38 -1.60
C TRP A 187 7.98 17.60 -0.17
N ALA A 188 7.85 16.52 0.58
CA ALA A 188 7.45 16.54 1.98
C ALA A 188 8.40 15.66 2.81
N PRO A 189 8.58 15.94 4.11
CA PRO A 189 9.44 15.12 4.97
C PRO A 189 8.95 13.67 5.03
N PHE A 190 9.91 12.72 5.00
CA PHE A 190 9.70 11.32 5.31
C PHE A 190 10.94 10.82 6.05
N PHE A 191 10.79 10.43 7.31
CA PHE A 191 11.89 10.20 8.25
C PHE A 191 12.90 11.36 8.26
N GLY A 192 12.39 12.59 8.35
CA GLY A 192 13.20 13.80 8.41
C GLY A 192 13.91 14.23 7.12
N LYS A 193 13.78 13.48 6.02
CA LYS A 193 14.40 13.79 4.72
C LYS A 193 13.33 14.12 3.68
N PRO A 194 13.51 15.16 2.83
CA PRO A 194 12.59 15.45 1.76
C PRO A 194 12.41 14.25 0.81
N ALA A 195 11.16 13.82 0.62
CA ALA A 195 10.78 12.77 -0.29
C ALA A 195 9.63 13.23 -1.18
N TYR A 196 9.74 13.00 -2.49
CA TYR A 196 8.68 13.37 -3.42
C TYR A 196 7.49 12.44 -3.21
N THR A 197 6.37 12.98 -2.72
CA THR A 197 5.21 12.21 -2.24
C THR A 197 3.97 12.53 -3.06
N MET A 198 3.23 11.48 -3.40
CA MET A 198 1.96 11.58 -4.14
C MET A 198 0.94 12.45 -3.40
N THR A 199 0.31 13.37 -4.13
CA THR A 199 -0.71 14.29 -3.57
C THR A 199 -2.13 13.73 -3.62
N LEU A 200 -2.37 12.62 -4.30
CA LEU A 200 -3.73 12.15 -4.62
C LEU A 200 -4.57 11.89 -3.36
N ALA A 201 -4.02 11.18 -2.37
CA ALA A 201 -4.75 10.89 -1.13
C ALA A 201 -5.16 12.17 -0.38
N ALA A 202 -4.21 13.13 -0.26
CA ALA A 202 -4.49 14.43 0.35
C ALA A 202 -5.55 15.22 -0.41
N ARG A 203 -5.43 15.31 -1.75
CA ARG A 203 -6.42 16.02 -2.59
C ARG A 203 -7.82 15.42 -2.47
N LEU A 204 -7.93 14.07 -2.52
CA LEU A 204 -9.19 13.37 -2.36
C LEU A 204 -9.82 13.68 -1.00
N ALA A 205 -9.05 13.62 0.09
CA ALA A 205 -9.56 13.89 1.44
C ALA A 205 -10.01 15.35 1.61
N LEU A 206 -9.17 16.32 1.22
CA LEU A 206 -9.49 17.76 1.32
C LEU A 206 -10.71 18.13 0.50
N GLN A 207 -10.91 17.54 -0.68
CA GLN A 207 -12.02 17.86 -1.57
C GLN A 207 -13.34 17.16 -1.21
N SER A 208 -13.28 15.95 -0.66
CA SER A 208 -14.48 15.16 -0.33
C SER A 208 -14.87 15.24 1.14
N GLY A 209 -13.94 15.60 2.03
CA GLY A 209 -14.11 15.46 3.47
C GLY A 209 -14.12 14.02 3.95
N ALA A 210 -13.69 13.06 3.10
CA ALA A 210 -13.60 11.66 3.45
C ALA A 210 -12.52 11.40 4.51
N ALA A 211 -12.79 10.50 5.44
CA ALA A 211 -11.83 10.10 6.46
C ALA A 211 -10.67 9.33 5.84
N LEU A 212 -9.44 9.67 6.26
CA LEU A 212 -8.20 8.96 5.90
C LEU A 212 -7.85 7.96 6.99
N LEU A 213 -7.98 6.66 6.69
CA LEU A 213 -7.66 5.57 7.62
C LEU A 213 -6.39 4.85 7.21
N PRO A 214 -5.32 4.91 8.04
CA PRO A 214 -4.14 4.10 7.83
C PRO A 214 -4.46 2.61 8.03
N VAL A 215 -3.88 1.74 7.19
CA VAL A 215 -4.08 0.29 7.29
C VAL A 215 -2.77 -0.46 7.07
N THR A 216 -2.62 -1.58 7.78
CA THR A 216 -1.56 -2.56 7.55
C THR A 216 -2.16 -3.94 7.37
N CYS A 217 -1.55 -4.77 6.51
CA CYS A 217 -1.90 -6.18 6.35
C CYS A 217 -0.62 -7.01 6.50
N GLU A 218 -0.38 -7.48 7.71
CA GLU A 218 0.86 -8.16 8.08
C GLU A 218 0.78 -9.65 7.77
N ARG A 219 1.92 -10.25 7.37
CA ARG A 219 2.04 -11.71 7.31
C ARG A 219 2.25 -12.26 8.68
N MET A 220 1.43 -13.22 9.08
CA MET A 220 1.63 -13.96 10.32
C MET A 220 2.74 -15.00 10.14
N PRO A 221 3.51 -15.30 11.21
CA PRO A 221 4.58 -16.29 11.15
C PRO A 221 4.11 -17.65 10.63
N LYS A 222 5.05 -18.40 10.02
CA LYS A 222 4.83 -19.80 9.60
C LYS A 222 3.65 -20.03 8.65
N GLY A 223 3.24 -18.99 7.90
CA GLY A 223 2.12 -19.11 6.96
C GLY A 223 0.74 -19.26 7.61
N GLN A 224 0.58 -18.78 8.85
CA GLN A 224 -0.68 -18.83 9.61
C GLN A 224 -1.73 -17.82 9.10
N GLY A 225 -1.46 -17.14 7.98
CA GLY A 225 -2.34 -16.17 7.40
C GLY A 225 -1.87 -14.73 7.62
N TYR A 226 -2.81 -13.83 7.84
CA TYR A 226 -2.55 -12.40 7.82
C TYR A 226 -3.26 -11.69 8.98
N PHE A 227 -2.73 -10.52 9.32
CA PHE A 227 -3.31 -9.64 10.32
C PHE A 227 -3.58 -8.27 9.69
N LEU A 228 -4.85 -7.96 9.46
CA LEU A 228 -5.32 -6.67 8.96
C LEU A 228 -5.61 -5.76 10.16
N LYS A 229 -4.90 -4.66 10.25
CA LYS A 229 -5.14 -3.64 11.26
C LYS A 229 -5.58 -2.34 10.61
N ILE A 230 -6.71 -1.81 11.07
CA ILE A 230 -7.24 -0.50 10.69
C ILE A 230 -6.95 0.45 11.84
N TRP A 231 -6.20 1.51 11.56
CA TRP A 231 -5.81 2.50 12.54
C TRP A 231 -6.86 3.63 12.62
N PRO A 232 -6.87 4.42 13.71
CA PRO A 232 -7.73 5.60 13.78
C PRO A 232 -7.55 6.52 12.58
N ALA A 233 -8.63 7.20 12.17
CA ALA A 233 -8.58 8.20 11.11
C ALA A 233 -7.59 9.32 11.46
N LEU A 234 -6.91 9.84 10.45
CA LEU A 234 -6.04 11.00 10.63
C LEU A 234 -6.86 12.22 11.00
N ALA A 235 -6.48 12.86 12.10
CA ALA A 235 -6.93 14.20 12.46
C ALA A 235 -6.05 15.28 11.79
N ASP A 236 -6.52 16.52 11.83
CA ASP A 236 -5.73 17.72 11.51
C ASP A 236 -5.12 17.72 10.10
N LEU A 237 -5.91 17.33 9.10
CA LEU A 237 -5.50 17.40 7.69
C LEU A 237 -5.51 18.84 7.15
N GLN A 238 -6.30 19.71 7.75
CA GLN A 238 -6.34 21.13 7.42
C GLN A 238 -5.33 21.89 8.29
N ALA A 239 -4.55 22.76 7.69
CA ALA A 239 -3.64 23.61 8.44
C ALA A 239 -4.39 24.81 9.02
N ASP A 240 -4.14 25.15 10.29
CA ASP A 240 -4.71 26.33 10.91
C ASP A 240 -4.31 27.59 10.11
N GLY A 241 -5.31 28.39 9.70
CA GLY A 241 -5.09 29.64 8.97
C GLY A 241 -4.68 29.49 7.49
N ALA A 242 -4.69 28.29 6.92
CA ALA A 242 -4.29 28.04 5.53
C ALA A 242 -5.44 28.09 4.52
N ALA A 243 -6.64 28.48 4.93
CA ALA A 243 -7.83 28.51 4.06
C ALA A 243 -7.61 29.31 2.75
N ASP A 244 -6.74 30.33 2.77
CA ASP A 244 -6.39 31.13 1.61
C ASP A 244 -5.08 30.68 0.89
N GLN A 245 -4.47 29.57 1.33
CA GLN A 245 -3.21 29.08 0.78
C GLN A 245 -3.29 27.58 0.39
N PRO A 246 -3.96 27.21 -0.72
CA PRO A 246 -4.21 25.81 -1.11
C PRO A 246 -2.94 24.96 -1.24
N ARG A 247 -1.79 25.59 -1.57
CA ARG A 247 -0.52 24.89 -1.69
C ARG A 247 0.07 24.52 -0.31
N ALA A 248 -0.07 25.40 0.66
CA ALA A 248 0.38 25.17 2.04
C ALA A 248 -0.47 24.09 2.71
N GLU A 249 -1.79 24.16 2.53
CA GLU A 249 -2.74 23.16 3.02
C GLU A 249 -2.45 21.76 2.44
N LEU A 250 -2.21 21.67 1.12
CA LEU A 250 -1.85 20.43 0.47
C LEU A 250 -0.53 19.84 1.01
N LEU A 251 0.49 20.70 1.19
CA LEU A 251 1.78 20.26 1.75
C LEU A 251 1.62 19.78 3.19
N HIS A 252 0.81 20.48 4.00
CA HIS A 252 0.49 20.04 5.36
C HIS A 252 -0.17 18.65 5.36
N ALA A 253 -1.25 18.48 4.58
CA ALA A 253 -1.96 17.20 4.49
C ALA A 253 -1.04 16.04 4.02
N VAL A 254 -0.17 16.27 3.02
CA VAL A 254 0.81 15.28 2.56
C VAL A 254 1.83 14.96 3.67
N THR A 255 2.25 15.97 4.44
CA THR A 255 3.17 15.77 5.58
C THR A 255 2.50 14.90 6.66
N ARG A 256 1.24 15.16 6.99
CA ARG A 256 0.46 14.32 7.93
C ARG A 256 0.33 12.87 7.44
N ILE A 257 0.09 12.66 6.14
CA ILE A 257 0.08 11.32 5.54
C ILE A 257 1.45 10.64 5.66
N ASN A 258 2.56 11.35 5.37
CA ASN A 258 3.91 10.81 5.54
C ASN A 258 4.18 10.41 6.99
N GLN A 259 3.82 11.23 7.98
CA GLN A 259 3.97 10.91 9.40
C GLN A 259 3.20 9.64 9.79
N ALA A 260 1.98 9.47 9.26
CA ALA A 260 1.22 8.25 9.48
C ALA A 260 1.90 7.04 8.81
N LEU A 261 2.40 7.18 7.59
CA LEU A 261 3.18 6.13 6.92
C LEU A 261 4.44 5.76 7.70
N GLU A 262 5.14 6.74 8.27
CA GLU A 262 6.28 6.49 9.17
C GLU A 262 5.86 5.66 10.39
N ALA A 263 4.74 6.00 11.03
CA ALA A 263 4.20 5.24 12.16
C ALA A 263 3.85 3.79 11.77
N LEU A 264 3.23 3.58 10.59
CA LEU A 264 2.97 2.24 10.06
C LEU A 264 4.26 1.45 9.83
N VAL A 265 5.28 2.07 9.24
CA VAL A 265 6.58 1.44 8.99
C VAL A 265 7.28 1.10 10.31
N LEU A 266 7.23 2.00 11.30
CA LEU A 266 7.82 1.79 12.62
C LEU A 266 7.10 0.69 13.42
N SER A 267 5.80 0.50 13.21
CA SER A 267 5.06 -0.61 13.86
C SER A 267 5.46 -1.98 13.32
N GLN A 268 5.90 -2.06 12.04
CA GLN A 268 6.25 -3.31 11.35
C GLN A 268 7.52 -3.17 10.48
N PRO A 269 8.65 -2.73 11.05
CA PRO A 269 9.86 -2.46 10.27
C PRO A 269 10.42 -3.71 9.59
N GLY A 270 10.11 -4.89 10.13
CA GLY A 270 10.48 -6.19 9.57
C GLY A 270 9.70 -6.59 8.31
N GLN A 271 8.67 -5.85 7.90
CA GLN A 271 7.86 -6.18 6.72
C GLN A 271 7.78 -5.05 5.67
N TYR A 272 8.44 -3.91 5.88
CA TYR A 272 8.45 -2.80 4.92
C TYR A 272 9.45 -3.05 3.77
N LEU A 273 9.12 -2.58 2.57
CA LEU A 273 9.98 -2.71 1.39
C LEU A 273 11.12 -1.69 1.39
N TRP A 274 12.06 -1.79 2.33
CA TRP A 274 13.23 -0.89 2.47
C TRP A 274 14.09 -0.79 1.21
N GLY A 275 14.02 -1.77 0.33
CA GLY A 275 14.76 -1.79 -0.94
C GLY A 275 14.20 -0.86 -2.01
N TYR A 276 13.04 -0.24 -1.83
CA TYR A 276 12.52 0.75 -2.77
C TYR A 276 13.22 2.10 -2.62
N ALA A 277 13.60 2.73 -3.74
CA ALA A 277 14.30 4.03 -3.74
C ALA A 277 13.33 5.19 -3.42
N ARG A 278 12.97 5.35 -2.15
CA ARG A 278 11.97 6.34 -1.69
C ARG A 278 12.39 7.79 -1.94
N TYR A 279 13.69 8.08 -1.91
CA TYR A 279 14.25 9.42 -2.05
C TYR A 279 14.82 9.71 -3.45
N LYS A 280 14.44 8.91 -4.46
CA LYS A 280 14.86 9.17 -5.84
C LYS A 280 14.14 10.39 -6.41
N THR A 281 14.79 11.04 -7.36
CA THR A 281 14.16 12.10 -8.17
C THR A 281 12.99 11.55 -8.98
N PRO A 282 11.84 12.26 -9.05
CA PRO A 282 10.73 11.86 -9.90
C PRO A 282 11.16 11.82 -11.38
N ARG A 283 10.54 10.92 -12.14
CA ARG A 283 10.81 10.83 -13.58
C ARG A 283 9.90 11.80 -14.32
N LYS A 284 10.44 12.43 -15.36
CA LYS A 284 9.68 13.11 -16.40
C LYS A 284 9.06 12.03 -17.30
N ASP A 285 8.05 11.35 -16.82
CA ASP A 285 7.28 10.46 -17.68
C ASP A 285 6.30 11.34 -18.45
N ALA A 286 6.25 11.23 -19.77
CA ALA A 286 5.14 11.78 -20.54
C ALA A 286 3.84 11.17 -20.01
N VAL A 287 2.93 12.05 -19.60
CA VAL A 287 1.57 11.69 -19.20
C VAL A 287 0.80 11.25 -20.43
#